data_cc8b235e9875279596ee9f52551001a8
#
_entry.id   cc8b235e9875279596ee9f52551001a8
#
_cell.length_a   1.000
_cell.length_b   1.000
_cell.length_c   1.000
_cell.angle_alpha   90.00
_cell.angle_beta   90.00
_cell.angle_gamma   90.00
#
_symmetry.space_group_name_H-M   'P 1'
#
loop_
_entity.id
_entity.type
_entity.pdbx_description
1 polymer ?
#
loop_
_entity_poly.entity_id
_entity_poly.type
_entity_poly.pdbx_seq_one_letter_code
_entity_poly.pdbx_strand_id
1 'polypeptide(L)'
;MHRRDDQTEGPGSPHHHDCGGLFGCGDEKGTGVVREDIKDTAFGNRTADRLLHRDEIDQERLDGFLTARGRMRRQLLRASSFMGALAAIGPRFARLAHAAEGGNPTPAGASGGNGRTHVVESTRETVRLGVFDTTLPPIVTIESGDLVNFPKTWSHFMNELQPGVPVGRLAELRTSNPGRGPHSIIGPIAVRDAEPGDVLEIRYRRLQPEAWGAVFHNPGTLGTGLLAQDFAQGQIKYIDLDLTRMEGKFAPDIAIPLTPFQGTLGVAPLDGFFPPLSPGVTSSVPPGPHGGNLDLRELAEGSVLYLPIYKPGALIYTGDSHAVQGDGEICLTALETRMQEVLIQVVLHKQKNFQWPVAETPTHWITVGLDKDLNTAMTLAARNAIDFLASRAKLTPQDAYALCSIAASFRVTQVVDNVRGVHAMIPKSLFTGELRQRIAVV
;
A
#
# COMPACT_ATOMS: atom_id res chain seq x y z
N MET A 1 -11.22 69.45 21.83
CA MET A 1 -10.38 69.99 22.91
C MET A 1 -9.03 69.32 22.82
N HIS A 2 -8.08 70.13 22.38
CA HIS A 2 -6.64 70.20 22.57
C HIS A 2 -5.82 68.91 22.22
N ARG A 3 -5.09 68.91 21.09
CA ARG A 3 -3.78 69.57 20.76
C ARG A 3 -2.65 68.90 21.53
N ARG A 4 -1.59 68.49 20.94
CA ARG A 4 -0.59 68.84 19.92
C ARG A 4 0.70 68.18 20.30
N ASP A 5 1.42 67.71 19.34
CA ASP A 5 2.74 68.08 18.83
C ASP A 5 3.92 67.58 19.71
N ASP A 6 5.09 67.17 19.29
CA ASP A 6 5.94 67.58 18.19
C ASP A 6 7.17 66.68 18.11
N GLN A 7 7.65 66.37 16.94
CA GLN A 7 9.03 66.44 16.34
C GLN A 7 10.23 66.21 17.30
N THR A 8 11.32 65.57 16.89
CA THR A 8 12.28 65.93 15.84
C THR A 8 13.40 64.89 15.69
N GLU A 9 13.80 64.74 14.43
CA GLU A 9 15.16 64.70 13.83
C GLU A 9 16.19 63.60 14.14
N GLY A 10 16.69 63.04 13.00
CA GLY A 10 17.94 62.35 12.85
C GLY A 10 19.17 63.31 12.76
N PRO A 11 20.29 63.08 12.11
CA PRO A 11 20.76 62.01 11.24
C PRO A 11 22.27 61.60 11.50
N GLY A 12 22.83 60.71 10.70
CA GLY A 12 24.31 60.59 10.64
C GLY A 12 24.89 59.34 9.98
N SER A 13 25.04 59.35 8.68
CA SER A 13 26.16 58.68 7.98
C SER A 13 27.35 59.65 7.95
N PRO A 14 28.53 59.34 7.37
CA PRO A 14 29.09 58.16 6.72
C PRO A 14 30.56 57.87 7.12
N HIS A 15 31.23 56.86 6.55
CA HIS A 15 32.54 56.99 5.95
C HIS A 15 33.05 55.72 5.26
N HIS A 16 33.35 55.90 3.99
CA HIS A 16 34.20 55.12 3.11
C HIS A 16 35.63 54.95 3.66
N HIS A 17 36.30 53.87 3.26
CA HIS A 17 37.65 53.96 2.69
C HIS A 17 37.92 52.76 1.77
N ASP A 18 38.25 53.16 0.59
CA ASP A 18 38.74 52.50 -0.60
C ASP A 18 40.27 52.32 -0.50
N CYS A 19 40.80 51.42 -1.28
CA CYS A 19 42.16 51.37 -1.91
C CYS A 19 42.54 49.93 -2.13
N GLY A 20 42.76 49.39 -3.27
CA GLY A 20 43.31 49.93 -4.51
C GLY A 20 44.55 49.18 -4.90
N GLY A 21 44.53 48.59 -6.11
CA GLY A 21 45.68 48.42 -6.96
C GLY A 21 46.52 47.14 -6.84
N LEU A 22 47.07 46.52 -7.83
CA LEU A 22 47.31 46.68 -9.26
C LEU A 22 48.23 45.52 -9.70
N PHE A 23 47.97 44.92 -10.83
CA PHE A 23 48.86 44.39 -11.88
C PHE A 23 50.09 43.51 -11.59
N GLY A 24 50.23 42.44 -12.42
CA GLY A 24 51.49 41.85 -12.87
C GLY A 24 51.29 40.58 -13.71
N CYS A 25 51.34 40.76 -15.02
CA CYS A 25 51.55 39.68 -16.02
C CYS A 25 52.99 39.14 -15.94
N GLY A 26 53.17 37.89 -16.35
CA GLY A 26 54.49 37.36 -16.65
C GLY A 26 54.45 35.88 -17.07
N ASP A 27 54.84 35.70 -18.30
CA ASP A 27 54.85 34.49 -19.12
C ASP A 27 55.91 33.44 -18.75
N GLU A 28 55.58 32.25 -19.28
CA GLU A 28 56.44 31.28 -19.99
C GLU A 28 57.24 30.18 -19.25
N LYS A 29 56.95 28.97 -19.70
CA LYS A 29 57.82 27.84 -20.05
C LYS A 29 58.54 27.04 -18.95
N GLY A 30 58.29 25.74 -18.98
CA GLY A 30 59.23 24.76 -18.45
C GLY A 30 58.64 23.37 -18.23
N THR A 31 58.88 22.51 -19.20
CA THR A 31 58.69 21.05 -19.19
C THR A 31 59.33 20.35 -17.98
N GLY A 32 58.62 19.46 -17.36
CA GLY A 32 59.22 18.57 -16.35
C GLY A 32 58.25 17.45 -15.94
N VAL A 33 58.39 16.27 -16.55
CA VAL A 33 57.74 15.03 -16.16
C VAL A 33 58.35 14.58 -14.83
N VAL A 34 57.57 14.60 -13.77
CA VAL A 34 57.90 13.90 -12.53
C VAL A 34 56.80 12.86 -12.30
N ARG A 35 57.19 11.58 -12.43
CA ARG A 35 56.41 10.44 -11.91
C ARG A 35 56.52 10.47 -10.40
N GLU A 36 55.42 10.69 -9.72
CA GLU A 36 55.28 10.35 -8.31
C GLU A 36 54.41 9.10 -8.15
N ASP A 37 55.00 8.13 -7.49
CA ASP A 37 54.37 6.89 -7.04
C ASP A 37 53.23 7.18 -6.09
N ILE A 38 52.02 6.87 -6.51
CA ILE A 38 50.86 6.85 -5.60
C ILE A 38 50.86 5.49 -4.89
N LYS A 39 51.32 5.55 -3.65
CA LYS A 39 51.17 4.43 -2.70
C LYS A 39 49.69 4.12 -2.52
N ASP A 40 49.34 2.85 -2.75
CA ASP A 40 48.08 2.22 -2.37
C ASP A 40 47.69 2.59 -0.94
N THR A 41 46.66 3.41 -0.81
CA THR A 41 45.97 3.59 0.45
C THR A 41 44.77 2.62 0.48
N ALA A 42 44.91 1.62 1.34
CA ALA A 42 43.91 0.58 1.66
C ALA A 42 42.64 1.18 2.29
N PHE A 43 41.79 1.84 1.48
CA PHE A 43 40.50 2.37 1.91
C PHE A 43 39.29 1.89 1.07
N GLY A 44 39.55 1.07 0.03
CA GLY A 44 38.53 0.60 -0.91
C GLY A 44 37.80 -0.70 -0.51
N ASN A 45 38.39 -1.56 0.35
CA ASN A 45 37.88 -2.92 0.56
C ASN A 45 36.97 -3.12 1.79
N ARG A 46 36.87 -2.13 2.70
CA ARG A 46 36.02 -2.30 3.90
C ARG A 46 34.56 -1.90 3.70
N THR A 47 34.24 -1.19 2.63
CA THR A 47 32.86 -0.75 2.35
C THR A 47 32.12 -1.81 1.51
N ALA A 48 32.82 -2.47 0.61
CA ALA A 48 32.26 -3.57 -0.19
C ALA A 48 31.94 -4.81 0.68
N ASP A 49 32.85 -5.19 1.59
CA ASP A 49 32.64 -6.29 2.53
C ASP A 49 31.50 -6.03 3.52
N ARG A 50 31.28 -4.76 3.93
CA ARG A 50 30.15 -4.41 4.81
C ARG A 50 28.79 -4.43 4.10
N LEU A 51 28.75 -4.20 2.80
CA LEU A 51 27.52 -4.30 2.00
C LEU A 51 27.16 -5.76 1.74
N LEU A 52 28.15 -6.62 1.43
CA LEU A 52 27.94 -8.05 1.25
C LEU A 52 27.49 -8.76 2.52
N HIS A 53 28.04 -8.38 3.69
CA HIS A 53 27.61 -8.93 4.98
C HIS A 53 26.21 -8.42 5.43
N ARG A 54 25.78 -7.27 4.97
CA ARG A 54 24.43 -6.75 5.29
C ARG A 54 23.35 -7.52 4.53
N ASP A 55 23.61 -7.86 3.29
CA ASP A 55 22.69 -8.67 2.47
C ASP A 55 22.57 -10.11 2.98
N GLU A 56 23.65 -10.70 3.52
CA GLU A 56 23.61 -12.02 4.14
C GLU A 56 22.83 -12.05 5.46
N ILE A 57 22.92 -11.00 6.29
CA ILE A 57 22.19 -10.91 7.57
C ILE A 57 20.70 -10.69 7.35
N ASP A 58 20.31 -9.92 6.34
CA ASP A 58 18.90 -9.74 5.99
C ASP A 58 18.32 -10.99 5.29
N GLN A 59 19.15 -11.73 4.54
CA GLN A 59 18.77 -13.00 3.93
C GLN A 59 18.58 -14.09 5.00
N GLU A 60 19.41 -14.17 6.03
CA GLU A 60 19.23 -15.10 7.15
C GLU A 60 18.00 -14.78 8.00
N ARG A 61 17.64 -13.51 8.19
CA ARG A 61 16.39 -13.13 8.86
C ARG A 61 15.16 -13.52 8.05
N LEU A 62 15.17 -13.34 6.72
CA LEU A 62 14.13 -13.81 5.81
C LEU A 62 14.04 -15.34 5.78
N ASP A 63 15.19 -16.04 5.82
CA ASP A 63 15.25 -17.50 5.84
C ASP A 63 14.82 -18.11 7.18
N GLY A 64 14.97 -17.39 8.28
CA GLY A 64 14.47 -17.78 9.61
C GLY A 64 12.93 -17.83 9.69
N PHE A 65 12.23 -17.05 8.89
CA PHE A 65 10.76 -17.05 8.80
C PHE A 65 10.19 -18.11 7.85
N LEU A 66 11.02 -18.72 7.01
CA LEU A 66 10.59 -19.82 6.13
C LEU A 66 10.67 -21.14 6.88
N THR A 67 9.51 -21.75 7.14
CA THR A 67 9.41 -23.08 7.75
C THR A 67 10.27 -24.12 7.03
N ALA A 68 10.60 -25.25 7.68
CA ALA A 68 11.38 -26.36 7.13
C ALA A 68 10.90 -26.83 5.73
N ARG A 69 9.60 -26.64 5.41
CA ARG A 69 9.01 -26.89 4.08
C ARG A 69 9.50 -25.94 2.99
N GLY A 70 9.77 -24.69 3.31
CA GLY A 70 10.34 -23.72 2.35
C GLY A 70 11.78 -24.07 1.97
N ARG A 71 12.55 -24.61 2.90
CA ARG A 71 13.92 -25.11 2.63
C ARG A 71 13.95 -26.33 1.73
N MET A 72 13.01 -27.25 1.91
CA MET A 72 12.89 -28.44 1.07
C MET A 72 12.48 -28.12 -0.38
N ARG A 73 11.64 -27.09 -0.60
CA ARG A 73 11.28 -26.60 -1.95
C ARG A 73 12.47 -25.98 -2.70
N ARG A 74 13.36 -25.26 -2.00
CA ARG A 74 14.58 -24.71 -2.65
C ARG A 74 15.57 -25.79 -3.10
N GLN A 75 15.66 -26.89 -2.40
CA GLN A 75 16.52 -28.04 -2.82
C GLN A 75 15.95 -28.73 -4.06
N LEU A 76 14.63 -28.85 -4.21
CA LEU A 76 13.99 -29.41 -5.41
C LEU A 76 14.17 -28.52 -6.66
N LEU A 77 14.18 -27.18 -6.52
CA LEU A 77 14.44 -26.25 -7.63
C LEU A 77 15.89 -26.27 -8.13
N ARG A 78 16.84 -26.74 -7.31
CA ARG A 78 18.25 -26.90 -7.72
C ARG A 78 18.57 -28.24 -8.40
N ALA A 79 17.65 -29.20 -8.37
CA ALA A 79 17.89 -30.56 -8.86
C ALA A 79 17.32 -30.85 -10.26
N SER A 80 16.60 -29.94 -10.91
CA SER A 80 15.97 -30.18 -12.21
C SER A 80 16.59 -29.36 -13.37
N SER A 81 17.92 -29.44 -13.52
CA SER A 81 18.59 -29.00 -14.75
C SER A 81 18.87 -30.21 -15.60
N PHE A 82 17.95 -30.58 -16.51
CA PHE A 82 18.31 -31.39 -17.69
C PHE A 82 17.27 -31.29 -18.83
N MET A 83 17.73 -30.72 -19.96
CA MET A 83 17.44 -30.99 -21.39
C MET A 83 16.01 -31.31 -21.87
N GLY A 84 15.39 -30.46 -22.68
CA GLY A 84 15.54 -30.45 -24.14
C GLY A 84 14.38 -31.02 -24.91
N ALA A 85 13.67 -30.22 -25.71
CA ALA A 85 13.31 -30.48 -27.09
C ALA A 85 12.43 -29.35 -27.66
N LEU A 86 12.91 -28.70 -28.73
CA LEU A 86 12.16 -27.84 -29.64
C LEU A 86 11.20 -28.69 -30.48
N ALA A 87 9.97 -28.25 -30.64
CA ALA A 87 9.17 -28.52 -31.84
C ALA A 87 8.31 -27.30 -32.17
N ALA A 88 8.48 -26.86 -33.40
CA ALA A 88 7.86 -25.69 -34.02
C ALA A 88 6.35 -25.89 -34.31
N ILE A 89 5.51 -24.91 -33.99
CA ILE A 89 4.21 -24.73 -34.63
C ILE A 89 4.03 -23.22 -34.90
N GLY A 90 3.81 -22.91 -36.19
CA GLY A 90 3.71 -21.58 -36.77
C GLY A 90 2.39 -20.84 -36.54
N PRO A 91 2.23 -19.65 -37.10
CA PRO A 91 1.39 -18.57 -36.60
C PRO A 91 -0.04 -18.57 -37.15
N ARG A 92 -1.01 -18.62 -36.27
CA ARG A 92 -2.40 -18.20 -36.57
C ARG A 92 -3.08 -17.68 -35.31
N PHE A 93 -2.88 -16.41 -34.99
CA PHE A 93 -3.82 -15.64 -34.13
C PHE A 93 -3.54 -14.14 -34.28
N ALA A 94 -4.10 -13.57 -35.38
CA ALA A 94 -4.35 -12.15 -35.40
C ALA A 94 -5.82 -11.98 -35.76
N ARG A 95 -6.56 -11.33 -34.89
CA ARG A 95 -7.93 -10.78 -34.92
C ARG A 95 -8.85 -11.42 -33.92
N LEU A 96 -9.02 -10.67 -32.82
CA LEU A 96 -10.30 -10.50 -32.11
C LEU A 96 -10.06 -9.55 -30.93
N ALA A 97 -9.97 -8.27 -31.23
CA ALA A 97 -10.20 -7.20 -30.25
C ALA A 97 -11.36 -6.38 -30.85
N HIS A 98 -12.54 -6.56 -30.31
CA HIS A 98 -13.67 -5.62 -30.17
C HIS A 98 -15.00 -6.39 -30.09
N ALA A 99 -15.81 -5.92 -29.16
CA ALA A 99 -17.21 -6.29 -28.92
C ALA A 99 -17.48 -7.48 -28.00
N ALA A 100 -17.74 -7.15 -26.75
CA ALA A 100 -18.80 -7.78 -25.97
C ALA A 100 -19.23 -6.82 -24.85
N GLU A 101 -20.11 -5.90 -25.19
CA GLU A 101 -21.12 -5.41 -24.25
C GLU A 101 -22.13 -6.57 -24.04
N GLY A 102 -22.45 -6.86 -22.79
CA GLY A 102 -23.59 -7.74 -22.52
C GLY A 102 -23.38 -8.67 -21.33
N GLY A 103 -24.03 -8.34 -20.21
CA GLY A 103 -24.41 -9.32 -19.20
C GLY A 103 -23.34 -9.65 -18.16
N ASN A 104 -23.41 -8.97 -17.01
CA ASN A 104 -22.70 -9.37 -15.80
C ASN A 104 -23.16 -10.79 -15.39
N PRO A 105 -22.30 -11.82 -15.41
CA PRO A 105 -22.63 -13.08 -14.76
C PRO A 105 -22.43 -12.88 -13.26
N THR A 106 -23.49 -12.98 -12.52
CA THR A 106 -23.48 -13.17 -11.06
C THR A 106 -22.53 -14.31 -10.73
N PRO A 107 -21.60 -14.17 -9.77
CA PRO A 107 -20.73 -15.26 -9.36
C PRO A 107 -21.60 -16.40 -8.82
N ALA A 108 -21.55 -17.55 -9.48
CA ALA A 108 -22.18 -18.76 -9.01
C ALA A 108 -21.40 -19.30 -7.81
N GLY A 109 -22.09 -19.52 -6.70
CA GLY A 109 -21.64 -20.35 -5.61
C GLY A 109 -21.23 -19.64 -4.32
N ALA A 110 -22.11 -18.80 -3.77
CA ALA A 110 -22.11 -18.56 -2.35
C ALA A 110 -23.47 -19.01 -1.81
N SER A 111 -23.49 -20.10 -1.08
CA SER A 111 -24.61 -20.42 -0.19
C SER A 111 -24.77 -19.20 0.74
N GLY A 112 -25.80 -18.39 0.48
CA GLY A 112 -26.15 -17.26 1.29
C GLY A 112 -26.66 -17.75 2.64
N GLY A 113 -25.76 -17.93 3.60
CA GLY A 113 -26.16 -17.93 4.98
C GLY A 113 -26.71 -16.52 5.28
N ASN A 114 -27.91 -16.44 5.87
CA ASN A 114 -28.44 -15.21 6.44
C ASN A 114 -27.60 -14.83 7.67
N GLY A 115 -26.38 -14.32 7.45
CA GLY A 115 -25.55 -13.78 8.52
C GLY A 115 -26.24 -12.58 9.17
N ARG A 116 -26.05 -12.41 10.47
CA ARG A 116 -26.52 -11.24 11.19
C ARG A 116 -25.76 -10.01 10.73
N THR A 117 -26.40 -8.87 10.64
CA THR A 117 -25.73 -7.57 10.42
C THR A 117 -25.44 -6.91 11.76
N HIS A 118 -24.17 -6.60 11.99
CA HIS A 118 -23.68 -5.81 13.11
C HIS A 118 -23.40 -4.40 12.66
N VAL A 119 -23.88 -3.40 13.38
CA VAL A 119 -23.61 -1.99 13.10
C VAL A 119 -22.52 -1.51 14.05
N VAL A 120 -21.44 -0.97 13.49
CA VAL A 120 -20.30 -0.42 14.24
C VAL A 120 -20.11 1.04 13.85
N GLU A 121 -20.53 1.93 14.70
CA GLU A 121 -20.46 3.37 14.46
C GLU A 121 -19.07 3.92 14.75
N SER A 122 -18.67 4.97 14.03
CA SER A 122 -17.44 5.72 14.30
C SER A 122 -17.67 6.68 15.47
N THR A 123 -17.07 6.37 16.60
CA THR A 123 -17.10 7.18 17.82
C THR A 123 -15.69 7.29 18.41
N ARG A 124 -15.52 8.10 19.46
CA ARG A 124 -14.23 8.20 20.16
C ARG A 124 -13.82 6.89 20.87
N GLU A 125 -14.78 6.03 21.14
CA GLU A 125 -14.58 4.71 21.76
C GLU A 125 -14.21 3.65 20.73
N THR A 126 -14.70 3.74 19.49
CA THR A 126 -14.52 2.73 18.45
C THR A 126 -13.41 3.06 17.45
N VAL A 127 -12.97 4.33 17.39
CA VAL A 127 -11.93 4.79 16.47
C VAL A 127 -10.65 5.14 17.21
N ARG A 128 -9.50 4.78 16.61
CA ARG A 128 -8.16 5.15 17.07
C ARG A 128 -7.40 5.86 15.97
N LEU A 129 -6.63 6.89 16.34
CA LEU A 129 -5.79 7.60 15.40
C LEU A 129 -4.57 6.76 15.03
N GLY A 130 -4.51 6.33 13.79
CA GLY A 130 -3.33 5.83 13.11
C GLY A 130 -2.66 4.60 13.70
N VAL A 131 -3.42 3.73 14.39
CA VAL A 131 -2.89 2.52 15.02
C VAL A 131 -3.84 1.33 14.96
N PHE A 132 -3.25 0.14 14.93
CA PHE A 132 -3.88 -1.12 15.32
C PHE A 132 -3.54 -1.36 16.80
N ASP A 133 -4.56 -1.33 17.66
CA ASP A 133 -4.40 -1.49 19.11
C ASP A 133 -5.03 -2.79 19.58
N THR A 134 -4.19 -3.82 19.74
CA THR A 134 -4.61 -5.16 20.16
C THR A 134 -4.77 -5.30 21.68
N THR A 135 -4.56 -4.24 22.45
CA THR A 135 -4.77 -4.21 23.90
C THR A 135 -6.22 -3.93 24.27
N LEU A 136 -6.99 -3.42 23.31
CA LEU A 136 -8.39 -3.08 23.53
C LEU A 136 -9.29 -4.32 23.41
N PRO A 137 -10.34 -4.41 24.21
CA PRO A 137 -11.35 -5.44 24.02
C PRO A 137 -12.06 -5.23 22.67
N PRO A 138 -12.54 -6.32 22.03
CA PRO A 138 -13.34 -6.19 20.81
C PRO A 138 -14.61 -5.37 21.04
N ILE A 139 -14.92 -4.49 20.08
CA ILE A 139 -16.18 -3.72 20.04
C ILE A 139 -17.37 -4.68 19.96
N VAL A 140 -17.22 -5.72 19.14
CA VAL A 140 -18.19 -6.78 18.94
C VAL A 140 -17.47 -8.07 18.53
N THR A 141 -18.08 -9.22 18.88
CA THR A 141 -17.67 -10.53 18.36
C THR A 141 -18.74 -11.01 17.38
N ILE A 142 -18.30 -11.34 16.15
CA ILE A 142 -19.15 -11.79 15.05
C ILE A 142 -18.94 -13.27 14.75
N GLU A 143 -19.90 -13.88 14.07
CA GLU A 143 -19.81 -15.25 13.57
C GLU A 143 -19.34 -15.29 12.11
N SER A 144 -18.78 -16.42 11.67
CA SER A 144 -18.49 -16.63 10.26
C SER A 144 -19.76 -16.55 9.41
N GLY A 145 -19.74 -15.69 8.39
CA GLY A 145 -20.87 -15.40 7.50
C GLY A 145 -21.61 -14.11 7.84
N ASP A 146 -21.34 -13.50 9.00
CA ASP A 146 -21.96 -12.26 9.42
C ASP A 146 -21.54 -11.07 8.55
N LEU A 147 -22.37 -10.01 8.56
CA LEU A 147 -22.08 -8.73 7.95
C LEU A 147 -21.72 -7.71 9.03
N VAL A 148 -20.83 -6.81 8.68
CA VAL A 148 -20.51 -5.63 9.49
C VAL A 148 -20.77 -4.39 8.66
N ASN A 149 -21.62 -3.52 9.18
CA ASN A 149 -21.94 -2.23 8.59
C ASN A 149 -21.28 -1.10 9.41
N PHE A 150 -20.47 -0.28 8.74
CA PHE A 150 -19.86 0.91 9.30
C PHE A 150 -20.51 2.14 8.67
N PRO A 151 -21.56 2.71 9.29
CA PRO A 151 -22.17 3.93 8.80
C PRO A 151 -21.30 5.15 9.13
N LYS A 152 -21.25 6.11 8.21
CA LYS A 152 -20.59 7.42 8.41
C LYS A 152 -19.18 7.30 9.00
N THR A 153 -18.29 6.58 8.31
CA THR A 153 -16.89 6.43 8.74
C THR A 153 -16.23 7.81 8.93
N TRP A 154 -15.17 7.86 9.71
CA TRP A 154 -14.42 9.09 9.90
C TRP A 154 -13.32 9.23 8.84
N SER A 155 -13.13 10.46 8.34
CA SER A 155 -11.98 10.86 7.54
C SER A 155 -10.69 10.89 8.39
N HIS A 156 -9.56 11.18 7.80
CA HIS A 156 -8.26 11.26 8.48
C HIS A 156 -8.29 12.15 9.75
N PHE A 157 -7.33 11.87 10.65
CA PHE A 157 -7.09 12.62 11.88
C PHE A 157 -8.33 12.70 12.79
N MET A 158 -8.99 11.56 13.03
CA MET A 158 -10.22 11.50 13.87
C MET A 158 -11.32 12.41 13.37
N ASN A 159 -11.51 12.41 12.04
CA ASN A 159 -12.48 13.22 11.31
C ASN A 159 -12.15 14.75 11.24
N GLU A 160 -10.89 15.14 11.49
CA GLU A 160 -10.44 16.53 11.32
C GLU A 160 -10.32 16.93 9.84
N LEU A 161 -10.03 15.98 8.93
CA LEU A 161 -10.03 16.26 7.50
C LEU A 161 -11.48 16.48 7.03
N GLN A 162 -11.84 17.74 6.81
CA GLN A 162 -13.13 18.18 6.31
C GLN A 162 -12.94 19.22 5.21
N PRO A 163 -13.92 19.44 4.31
CA PRO A 163 -13.84 20.48 3.32
C PRO A 163 -13.50 21.85 3.94
N GLY A 164 -12.46 22.50 3.40
CA GLY A 164 -11.98 23.80 3.85
C GLY A 164 -10.85 23.77 4.88
N VAL A 165 -10.48 22.62 5.44
CA VAL A 165 -9.33 22.51 6.34
C VAL A 165 -8.03 22.75 5.53
N PRO A 166 -7.14 23.67 5.95
CA PRO A 166 -5.90 23.95 5.23
C PRO A 166 -4.86 22.85 5.47
N VAL A 167 -3.98 22.63 4.48
CA VAL A 167 -2.90 21.62 4.57
C VAL A 167 -1.98 21.87 5.78
N GLY A 168 -1.77 23.10 6.18
CA GLY A 168 -0.97 23.44 7.38
C GLY A 168 -1.53 22.79 8.65
N ARG A 169 -2.87 22.74 8.81
CA ARG A 169 -3.52 22.07 9.94
C ARG A 169 -3.24 20.56 9.90
N LEU A 170 -3.29 19.93 8.73
CA LEU A 170 -3.01 18.50 8.58
C LEU A 170 -1.54 18.19 8.91
N ALA A 171 -0.63 19.07 8.49
CA ALA A 171 0.80 18.97 8.82
C ALA A 171 1.04 19.08 10.34
N GLU A 172 0.36 19.99 11.04
CA GLU A 172 0.39 20.11 12.51
C GLU A 172 -0.10 18.82 13.18
N LEU A 173 -1.24 18.28 12.73
CA LEU A 173 -1.81 17.04 13.26
C LEU A 173 -0.84 15.87 13.04
N ARG A 174 -0.17 15.82 11.89
CA ARG A 174 0.83 14.79 11.59
C ARG A 174 2.03 14.86 12.53
N THR A 175 2.57 16.05 12.74
CA THR A 175 3.74 16.27 13.61
C THR A 175 3.43 16.07 15.09
N SER A 176 2.21 16.37 15.51
CA SER A 176 1.74 16.19 16.90
C SER A 176 1.50 14.72 17.27
N ASN A 177 1.48 13.81 16.28
CA ASN A 177 1.23 12.37 16.48
C ASN A 177 2.37 11.52 15.87
N PRO A 178 3.60 11.60 16.39
CA PRO A 178 4.75 10.92 15.81
C PRO A 178 4.56 9.39 15.81
N GLY A 179 4.91 8.76 14.69
CA GLY A 179 4.82 7.31 14.50
C GLY A 179 3.41 6.79 14.19
N ARG A 180 2.36 7.56 14.48
CA ARG A 180 0.98 7.19 14.12
C ARG A 180 0.68 7.53 12.67
N GLY A 181 -0.24 6.79 12.04
CA GLY A 181 -0.82 7.17 10.75
C GLY A 181 -1.79 8.33 10.87
N PRO A 182 -2.25 8.90 9.74
CA PRO A 182 -3.34 9.88 9.73
C PRO A 182 -4.71 9.21 9.85
N HIS A 183 -4.79 7.90 9.65
CA HIS A 183 -6.00 7.12 9.44
C HIS A 183 -6.86 7.05 10.71
N SER A 184 -8.16 7.21 10.55
CA SER A 184 -9.15 6.98 11.61
C SER A 184 -9.56 5.50 11.57
N ILE A 185 -8.90 4.68 12.39
CA ILE A 185 -9.03 3.22 12.37
C ILE A 185 -10.12 2.75 13.33
N ILE A 186 -11.16 2.10 12.79
CA ILE A 186 -12.26 1.47 13.53
C ILE A 186 -11.88 0.04 13.88
N GLY A 187 -12.07 -0.37 15.12
CA GLY A 187 -11.79 -1.71 15.61
C GLY A 187 -11.27 -1.74 17.05
N PRO A 188 -10.97 -2.95 17.58
CA PRO A 188 -11.03 -4.26 16.94
C PRO A 188 -12.43 -4.90 16.89
N ILE A 189 -12.65 -5.74 15.87
CA ILE A 189 -13.82 -6.62 15.77
C ILE A 189 -13.34 -8.07 15.81
N ALA A 190 -13.79 -8.85 16.77
CA ALA A 190 -13.42 -10.26 16.87
C ALA A 190 -14.31 -11.17 16.02
N VAL A 191 -13.70 -12.21 15.46
CA VAL A 191 -14.40 -13.30 14.79
C VAL A 191 -14.34 -14.55 15.68
N ARG A 192 -15.50 -15.11 16.01
CA ARG A 192 -15.58 -16.30 16.87
C ARG A 192 -14.81 -17.46 16.26
N ASP A 193 -14.10 -18.19 17.12
CA ASP A 193 -13.30 -19.38 16.78
C ASP A 193 -12.18 -19.13 15.74
N ALA A 194 -11.85 -17.86 15.44
CA ALA A 194 -10.71 -17.53 14.59
C ALA A 194 -9.40 -17.73 15.34
N GLU A 195 -8.50 -18.53 14.77
CA GLU A 195 -7.22 -18.91 15.37
C GLU A 195 -6.05 -18.68 14.39
N PRO A 196 -4.82 -18.52 14.90
CA PRO A 196 -3.63 -18.43 14.05
C PRO A 196 -3.53 -19.61 13.07
N GLY A 197 -3.25 -19.30 11.79
CA GLY A 197 -3.22 -20.28 10.69
C GLY A 197 -4.54 -20.41 9.92
N ASP A 198 -5.61 -19.81 10.42
CA ASP A 198 -6.84 -19.64 9.65
C ASP A 198 -6.71 -18.51 8.63
N VAL A 199 -7.68 -18.38 7.75
CA VAL A 199 -7.79 -17.29 6.77
C VAL A 199 -9.14 -16.62 6.91
N LEU A 200 -9.13 -15.33 6.94
CA LEU A 200 -10.33 -14.52 6.92
C LEU A 200 -10.61 -14.06 5.48
N GLU A 201 -11.81 -14.39 4.99
CA GLU A 201 -12.34 -13.88 3.73
C GLU A 201 -13.26 -12.70 4.01
N ILE A 202 -12.94 -11.54 3.44
CA ILE A 202 -13.68 -10.29 3.59
C ILE A 202 -14.24 -9.90 2.24
N ARG A 203 -15.55 -9.88 2.11
CA ARG A 203 -16.29 -9.53 0.88
C ARG A 203 -16.81 -8.12 1.00
N TYR A 204 -16.38 -7.24 0.11
CA TYR A 204 -16.88 -5.87 0.05
C TYR A 204 -18.26 -5.85 -0.63
N ARG A 205 -19.31 -5.59 0.16
CA ARG A 205 -20.69 -5.65 -0.28
C ARG A 205 -21.24 -4.28 -0.70
N ARG A 206 -20.77 -3.22 -0.03
CA ARG A 206 -21.13 -1.85 -0.34
C ARG A 206 -20.06 -0.88 0.13
N LEU A 207 -19.73 0.09 -0.72
CA LEU A 207 -18.75 1.14 -0.46
C LEU A 207 -19.31 2.45 -1.03
N GLN A 208 -19.99 3.24 -0.20
CA GLN A 208 -20.62 4.49 -0.60
C GLN A 208 -19.87 5.68 -0.01
N PRO A 209 -19.14 6.47 -0.83
CA PRO A 209 -18.41 7.63 -0.35
C PRO A 209 -19.35 8.81 -0.05
N GLU A 210 -18.82 9.81 0.65
CA GLU A 210 -19.43 11.16 0.73
C GLU A 210 -19.26 11.91 -0.60
N ALA A 211 -20.04 12.98 -0.78
CA ALA A 211 -20.03 13.79 -1.99
C ALA A 211 -18.83 14.75 -2.09
N TRP A 212 -17.73 14.45 -1.42
CA TRP A 212 -16.49 15.21 -1.48
C TRP A 212 -15.28 14.31 -1.33
N GLY A 213 -14.15 14.78 -1.84
CA GLY A 213 -12.84 14.16 -1.58
C GLY A 213 -11.76 15.22 -1.48
N ALA A 214 -10.62 14.85 -0.92
CA ALA A 214 -9.44 15.69 -0.80
C ALA A 214 -8.20 14.93 -1.24
N VAL A 215 -7.41 15.51 -2.13
CA VAL A 215 -6.06 15.03 -2.42
C VAL A 215 -5.06 16.03 -1.88
N PHE A 216 -4.06 15.57 -1.14
CA PHE A 216 -3.07 16.47 -0.56
C PHE A 216 -1.69 15.84 -0.49
N HIS A 217 -0.68 16.69 -0.45
CA HIS A 217 0.67 16.33 -0.04
C HIS A 217 1.15 17.31 1.04
N ASN A 218 1.89 16.77 1.98
CA ASN A 218 2.46 17.56 3.07
C ASN A 218 3.63 18.43 2.58
N PRO A 219 4.01 19.50 3.33
CA PRO A 219 5.27 20.21 3.09
C PRO A 219 6.46 19.23 3.00
N GLY A 220 7.36 19.49 2.06
CA GLY A 220 8.52 18.61 1.77
C GLY A 220 9.42 18.34 2.98
N THR A 221 9.42 19.21 3.98
CA THR A 221 10.12 19.03 5.26
C THR A 221 9.64 17.81 6.06
N LEU A 222 8.43 17.32 5.82
CA LEU A 222 7.92 16.09 6.44
C LEU A 222 8.39 14.82 5.71
N GLY A 223 8.99 14.93 4.52
CA GLY A 223 9.56 13.81 3.76
C GLY A 223 8.52 12.79 3.29
N THR A 224 7.23 13.17 3.15
CA THR A 224 6.13 12.31 2.72
C THR A 224 5.78 12.54 1.25
N GLY A 225 5.36 11.47 0.54
CA GLY A 225 5.19 11.49 -0.90
C GLY A 225 6.47 11.11 -1.65
N LEU A 226 6.34 10.60 -2.87
CA LEU A 226 7.46 10.13 -3.69
C LEU A 226 8.41 11.28 -4.08
N LEU A 227 7.84 12.44 -4.40
CA LEU A 227 8.57 13.63 -4.87
C LEU A 227 8.44 14.79 -3.87
N ALA A 228 8.52 14.48 -2.57
CA ALA A 228 8.31 15.46 -1.50
C ALA A 228 9.23 16.68 -1.59
N GLN A 229 10.48 16.50 -2.07
CA GLN A 229 11.45 17.59 -2.21
C GLN A 229 11.17 18.48 -3.42
N ASP A 230 10.60 17.92 -4.50
CA ASP A 230 10.24 18.68 -5.70
C ASP A 230 8.99 19.54 -5.48
N PHE A 231 8.10 19.09 -4.58
CA PHE A 231 6.89 19.78 -4.16
C PHE A 231 6.99 20.23 -2.70
N ALA A 232 7.97 21.07 -2.42
CA ALA A 232 8.35 21.45 -1.05
C ALA A 232 7.24 22.16 -0.27
N GLN A 233 6.31 22.83 -0.96
CA GLN A 233 5.15 23.44 -0.31
C GLN A 233 3.98 22.47 -0.31
N GLY A 234 3.39 22.24 0.87
CA GLY A 234 2.21 21.41 0.97
C GLY A 234 1.02 22.01 0.23
N GLN A 235 0.18 21.14 -0.32
CA GLN A 235 -1.04 21.53 -1.01
C GLN A 235 -2.18 20.59 -0.64
N ILE A 236 -3.40 21.11 -0.57
CA ILE A 236 -4.63 20.33 -0.53
C ILE A 236 -5.61 20.84 -1.57
N LYS A 237 -6.26 19.92 -2.26
CA LYS A 237 -7.33 20.22 -3.21
C LYS A 237 -8.55 19.40 -2.85
N TYR A 238 -9.64 20.11 -2.59
CA TYR A 238 -10.95 19.51 -2.39
C TYR A 238 -11.66 19.35 -3.73
N ILE A 239 -12.38 18.26 -3.90
CA ILE A 239 -13.06 17.87 -5.13
C ILE A 239 -14.48 17.46 -4.78
N ASP A 240 -15.46 18.11 -5.42
CA ASP A 240 -16.87 17.70 -5.33
C ASP A 240 -17.08 16.42 -6.15
N LEU A 241 -17.80 15.46 -5.57
CA LEU A 241 -18.07 14.17 -6.17
C LEU A 241 -19.54 14.05 -6.58
N ASP A 242 -19.77 13.80 -7.85
CA ASP A 242 -21.10 13.43 -8.38
C ASP A 242 -21.30 11.92 -8.20
N LEU A 243 -21.99 11.55 -7.12
CA LEU A 243 -22.25 10.15 -6.78
C LEU A 243 -23.25 9.45 -7.70
N THR A 244 -24.00 10.22 -8.50
CA THR A 244 -24.90 9.66 -9.51
C THR A 244 -24.11 9.20 -10.75
N ARG A 245 -23.14 10.03 -11.15
CA ARG A 245 -22.26 9.73 -12.30
C ARG A 245 -21.02 8.96 -11.90
N MET A 246 -20.75 8.84 -10.62
CA MET A 246 -19.51 8.31 -10.06
C MET A 246 -18.28 9.00 -10.67
N GLU A 247 -18.26 10.32 -10.60
CA GLU A 247 -17.18 11.16 -11.11
C GLU A 247 -16.82 12.29 -10.15
N GLY A 248 -15.53 12.59 -10.02
CA GLY A 248 -14.99 13.77 -9.33
C GLY A 248 -14.51 14.82 -10.33
N LYS A 249 -14.85 16.08 -10.17
CA LYS A 249 -14.42 17.17 -11.06
C LYS A 249 -13.09 17.76 -10.59
N PHE A 250 -11.99 17.32 -11.16
CA PHE A 250 -10.66 17.81 -10.82
C PHE A 250 -10.39 19.22 -11.34
N ALA A 251 -10.79 19.51 -12.58
CA ALA A 251 -10.71 20.83 -13.24
C ALA A 251 -11.86 20.94 -14.27
N PRO A 252 -12.05 22.11 -14.92
CA PRO A 252 -13.17 22.31 -15.85
C PRO A 252 -13.33 21.20 -16.88
N ASP A 253 -12.23 20.68 -17.42
CA ASP A 253 -12.22 19.67 -18.47
C ASP A 253 -11.60 18.35 -18.03
N ILE A 254 -11.48 18.12 -16.72
CA ILE A 254 -10.89 16.90 -16.14
C ILE A 254 -11.89 16.29 -15.15
N ALA A 255 -12.52 15.20 -15.55
CA ALA A 255 -13.35 14.35 -14.71
C ALA A 255 -12.58 13.05 -14.35
N ILE A 256 -12.68 12.64 -13.09
CA ILE A 256 -12.03 11.43 -12.57
C ILE A 256 -13.13 10.42 -12.27
N PRO A 257 -13.16 9.25 -12.93
CA PRO A 257 -14.06 8.17 -12.56
C PRO A 257 -13.77 7.68 -11.13
N LEU A 258 -14.80 7.50 -10.33
CA LEU A 258 -14.68 7.04 -8.95
C LEU A 258 -14.74 5.51 -8.87
N THR A 259 -13.91 4.95 -8.01
CA THR A 259 -13.91 3.54 -7.64
C THR A 259 -13.61 3.47 -6.15
N PRO A 260 -14.63 3.65 -5.29
CA PRO A 260 -14.43 3.74 -3.85
C PRO A 260 -13.92 2.43 -3.25
N PHE A 261 -13.00 2.55 -2.28
CA PHE A 261 -12.47 1.41 -1.53
C PHE A 261 -11.95 1.85 -0.16
N GLN A 262 -11.60 0.87 0.69
CA GLN A 262 -10.92 1.13 1.95
C GLN A 262 -9.42 0.90 1.74
N GLY A 263 -8.60 1.94 1.88
CA GLY A 263 -7.14 1.86 1.81
C GLY A 263 -6.61 0.96 2.91
N THR A 264 -7.20 1.07 4.10
CA THR A 264 -6.83 0.26 5.26
C THR A 264 -7.93 -0.73 5.64
N LEU A 265 -7.65 -2.03 5.48
CA LEU A 265 -8.37 -3.13 6.11
C LEU A 265 -7.40 -4.24 6.46
N GLY A 266 -7.36 -4.64 7.73
CA GLY A 266 -6.44 -5.66 8.21
C GLY A 266 -6.95 -6.38 9.45
N VAL A 267 -6.21 -7.42 9.83
CA VAL A 267 -6.36 -8.15 11.10
C VAL A 267 -5.26 -7.73 12.07
N ALA A 268 -5.29 -8.22 13.31
CA ALA A 268 -4.21 -7.97 14.27
C ALA A 268 -2.85 -8.33 13.68
N PRO A 269 -1.88 -7.39 13.67
CA PRO A 269 -0.56 -7.63 13.11
C PRO A 269 0.19 -8.78 13.80
N LEU A 270 1.05 -9.45 13.03
CA LEU A 270 2.01 -10.42 13.55
C LEU A 270 3.02 -9.72 14.48
N ASP A 271 3.19 -10.25 15.68
CA ASP A 271 4.15 -9.70 16.64
C ASP A 271 5.58 -9.72 16.07
N GLY A 272 6.29 -8.62 16.23
CA GLY A 272 7.68 -8.47 15.77
C GLY A 272 7.85 -8.22 14.27
N PHE A 273 6.78 -8.19 13.48
CA PHE A 273 6.88 -7.85 12.06
C PHE A 273 7.21 -6.35 11.86
N PHE A 274 6.55 -5.48 12.62
CA PHE A 274 6.89 -4.06 12.71
C PHE A 274 7.34 -3.69 14.12
N PRO A 275 8.21 -2.67 14.27
CA PRO A 275 8.47 -2.08 15.58
C PRO A 275 7.15 -1.52 16.16
N PRO A 276 6.71 -1.96 17.34
CA PRO A 276 5.51 -1.42 17.96
C PRO A 276 5.76 -0.02 18.51
N LEU A 277 4.74 0.83 18.53
CA LEU A 277 4.76 2.13 19.20
C LEU A 277 4.73 1.96 20.72
N SER A 278 4.01 0.95 21.19
CA SER A 278 3.98 0.44 22.55
C SER A 278 3.53 -1.02 22.52
N PRO A 279 3.66 -1.80 23.60
CA PRO A 279 3.19 -3.19 23.62
C PRO A 279 1.75 -3.32 23.10
N GLY A 280 1.55 -4.12 22.06
CA GLY A 280 0.25 -4.37 21.44
C GLY A 280 -0.28 -3.24 20.53
N VAL A 281 0.47 -2.15 20.34
CA VAL A 281 0.06 -1.00 19.51
C VAL A 281 1.02 -0.84 18.33
N THR A 282 0.51 -0.98 17.11
CA THR A 282 1.29 -0.89 15.87
C THR A 282 0.77 0.25 15.02
N SER A 283 1.68 0.99 14.34
CA SER A 283 1.31 2.04 13.38
C SER A 283 0.45 1.49 12.26
N SER A 284 -0.55 2.24 11.83
CA SER A 284 -1.38 1.89 10.67
C SER A 284 -0.74 2.25 9.34
N VAL A 285 0.41 2.96 9.32
CA VAL A 285 1.03 3.41 8.06
C VAL A 285 1.53 2.25 7.20
N PRO A 286 2.42 1.35 7.68
CA PRO A 286 2.95 0.33 6.80
C PRO A 286 1.97 -0.83 6.61
N PRO A 287 1.71 -1.25 5.34
CA PRO A 287 1.02 -2.50 5.06
C PRO A 287 1.92 -3.71 5.38
N GLY A 288 1.30 -4.87 5.59
CA GLY A 288 2.03 -6.10 5.91
C GLY A 288 1.26 -7.38 5.63
N PRO A 289 1.76 -8.53 6.12
CA PRO A 289 1.08 -9.80 5.97
C PRO A 289 -0.34 -9.83 6.57
N HIS A 290 -0.62 -8.96 7.53
CA HIS A 290 -1.92 -8.77 8.17
C HIS A 290 -2.91 -7.96 7.31
N GLY A 291 -2.54 -7.54 6.09
CA GLY A 291 -3.23 -6.52 5.31
C GLY A 291 -2.87 -5.13 5.80
N GLY A 292 -3.79 -4.44 6.45
CA GLY A 292 -3.60 -3.07 6.93
C GLY A 292 -3.73 -2.08 5.78
N ASN A 293 -2.82 -1.14 5.72
CA ASN A 293 -2.77 -0.06 4.73
C ASN A 293 -2.27 -0.55 3.37
N LEU A 294 -3.04 -1.44 2.74
CA LEU A 294 -2.63 -2.02 1.45
C LEU A 294 -2.69 -1.01 0.30
N ASP A 295 -3.63 -0.07 0.37
CA ASP A 295 -3.93 0.88 -0.71
C ASP A 295 -4.11 0.20 -2.07
N LEU A 296 -4.75 -0.96 -2.02
CA LEU A 296 -5.02 -1.78 -3.19
C LEU A 296 -6.36 -1.36 -3.81
N ARG A 297 -6.30 -0.49 -4.80
CA ARG A 297 -7.46 0.13 -5.44
C ARG A 297 -8.49 -0.85 -6.02
N GLU A 298 -8.10 -2.09 -6.26
CA GLU A 298 -8.95 -3.16 -6.74
C GLU A 298 -9.91 -3.71 -5.68
N LEU A 299 -9.75 -3.31 -4.39
CA LEU A 299 -10.64 -3.72 -3.28
C LEU A 299 -11.94 -2.92 -3.24
N ALA A 300 -12.51 -2.65 -4.40
CA ALA A 300 -13.79 -1.99 -4.57
C ALA A 300 -14.99 -2.93 -4.27
N GLU A 301 -16.20 -2.39 -4.35
CA GLU A 301 -17.44 -3.18 -4.19
C GLU A 301 -17.47 -4.39 -5.12
N GLY A 302 -17.82 -5.56 -4.59
CA GLY A 302 -17.82 -6.84 -5.30
C GLY A 302 -16.48 -7.58 -5.30
N SER A 303 -15.42 -7.01 -4.73
CA SER A 303 -14.15 -7.69 -4.52
C SER A 303 -14.10 -8.46 -3.20
N VAL A 304 -13.06 -9.28 -3.04
CA VAL A 304 -12.82 -10.10 -1.85
C VAL A 304 -11.35 -9.98 -1.47
N LEU A 305 -11.09 -9.82 -0.17
CA LEU A 305 -9.76 -9.84 0.43
C LEU A 305 -9.63 -11.05 1.36
N TYR A 306 -8.55 -11.81 1.21
CA TYR A 306 -8.21 -12.95 2.05
C TYR A 306 -6.98 -12.63 2.88
N LEU A 307 -7.11 -12.68 4.21
CA LEU A 307 -6.07 -12.32 5.16
C LEU A 307 -5.68 -13.52 6.04
N PRO A 308 -4.38 -13.79 6.22
CA PRO A 308 -3.91 -14.74 7.22
C PRO A 308 -4.18 -14.23 8.63
N ILE A 309 -4.59 -15.10 9.53
CA ILE A 309 -4.85 -14.77 10.93
C ILE A 309 -3.62 -15.11 11.78
N TYR A 310 -3.19 -14.15 12.62
CA TYR A 310 -2.01 -14.27 13.49
C TYR A 310 -2.35 -14.29 14.98
N LYS A 311 -3.55 -13.81 15.35
CA LYS A 311 -4.00 -13.77 16.76
C LYS A 311 -5.40 -14.34 16.91
N PRO A 312 -5.74 -14.97 18.06
CA PRO A 312 -7.08 -15.43 18.34
C PRO A 312 -8.11 -14.30 18.14
N GLY A 313 -9.25 -14.64 17.54
CA GLY A 313 -10.29 -13.69 17.21
C GLY A 313 -10.01 -12.84 15.98
N ALA A 314 -8.90 -13.03 15.26
CA ALA A 314 -8.45 -12.25 14.12
C ALA A 314 -8.30 -10.75 14.40
N LEU A 315 -9.24 -10.09 15.06
CA LEU A 315 -9.29 -8.67 15.40
C LEU A 315 -9.24 -7.78 14.15
N ILE A 316 -10.37 -7.61 13.51
CA ILE A 316 -10.48 -6.81 12.28
C ILE A 316 -10.42 -5.31 12.59
N TYR A 317 -9.69 -4.57 11.76
CA TYR A 317 -9.61 -3.11 11.75
C TYR A 317 -9.84 -2.58 10.34
N THR A 318 -10.51 -1.44 10.21
CA THR A 318 -10.71 -0.75 8.93
C THR A 318 -10.74 0.76 9.10
N GLY A 319 -10.46 1.46 8.01
CA GLY A 319 -10.47 2.92 7.94
C GLY A 319 -9.88 3.39 6.63
N ASP A 320 -9.54 4.69 6.54
CA ASP A 320 -8.82 5.21 5.38
C ASP A 320 -9.64 5.04 4.10
N SER A 321 -10.71 5.83 4.01
CA SER A 321 -11.69 5.71 2.94
C SER A 321 -11.29 6.53 1.73
N HIS A 322 -11.14 5.88 0.59
CA HIS A 322 -10.75 6.47 -0.69
C HIS A 322 -11.93 6.49 -1.67
N ALA A 323 -12.12 7.61 -2.36
CA ALA A 323 -13.07 7.70 -3.47
C ALA A 323 -12.47 7.13 -4.77
N VAL A 324 -11.15 7.28 -4.96
CA VAL A 324 -10.37 6.71 -6.06
C VAL A 324 -8.88 6.89 -5.78
N GLN A 325 -8.06 6.02 -6.36
CA GLN A 325 -6.59 6.11 -6.31
C GLN A 325 -5.99 5.72 -7.67
N GLY A 326 -4.91 6.36 -8.05
CA GLY A 326 -4.03 5.90 -9.14
C GLY A 326 -2.99 4.90 -8.64
N ASP A 327 -2.53 3.99 -9.51
CA ASP A 327 -1.43 3.09 -9.17
C ASP A 327 -0.21 3.89 -8.72
N GLY A 328 0.39 3.50 -7.59
CA GLY A 328 1.56 4.13 -7.00
C GLY A 328 1.28 5.17 -5.94
N GLU A 329 0.10 5.80 -5.89
CA GLU A 329 -0.29 6.80 -4.86
C GLU A 329 0.78 7.88 -4.59
N ILE A 330 1.37 8.39 -5.67
CA ILE A 330 2.68 9.05 -5.66
C ILE A 330 2.79 10.34 -4.84
N CYS A 331 1.69 11.08 -4.63
CA CYS A 331 1.76 12.34 -3.91
C CYS A 331 1.60 12.20 -2.39
N LEU A 332 1.30 11.04 -1.86
CA LEU A 332 1.05 10.65 -0.47
C LEU A 332 -0.39 10.18 -0.20
N THR A 333 -1.36 10.69 -0.92
CA THR A 333 -2.78 10.37 -0.67
C THR A 333 -3.47 9.95 -1.96
N ALA A 334 -4.49 9.14 -1.80
CA ALA A 334 -5.54 8.96 -2.77
C ALA A 334 -6.47 10.20 -2.86
N LEU A 335 -7.64 10.06 -3.41
CA LEU A 335 -8.72 11.00 -3.19
C LEU A 335 -9.43 10.61 -1.89
N GLU A 336 -8.91 11.15 -0.79
CA GLU A 336 -9.35 10.89 0.58
C GLU A 336 -10.78 11.37 0.78
N THR A 337 -11.58 10.57 1.47
CA THR A 337 -12.95 10.92 1.83
C THR A 337 -13.33 10.27 3.16
N ARG A 338 -14.61 10.18 3.43
CA ARG A 338 -15.21 9.24 4.38
C ARG A 338 -16.34 8.50 3.67
N MET A 339 -16.73 7.35 4.15
CA MET A 339 -17.86 6.62 3.60
C MET A 339 -19.14 6.95 4.34
N GLN A 340 -20.23 7.11 3.59
CA GLN A 340 -21.59 7.09 4.17
C GLN A 340 -21.92 5.70 4.67
N GLU A 341 -21.44 4.67 3.95
CA GLU A 341 -21.61 3.27 4.30
C GLU A 341 -20.45 2.41 3.81
N VAL A 342 -19.95 1.56 4.68
CA VAL A 342 -19.09 0.42 4.35
C VAL A 342 -19.78 -0.83 4.86
N LEU A 343 -20.15 -1.75 3.97
CA LEU A 343 -20.72 -3.05 4.32
C LEU A 343 -19.79 -4.15 3.87
N ILE A 344 -19.29 -4.93 4.81
CA ILE A 344 -18.48 -6.12 4.53
C ILE A 344 -19.18 -7.37 5.04
N GLN A 345 -18.93 -8.51 4.40
CA GLN A 345 -19.27 -9.84 4.91
C GLN A 345 -17.97 -10.57 5.25
N VAL A 346 -17.96 -11.25 6.40
CA VAL A 346 -16.77 -11.91 6.93
C VAL A 346 -17.00 -13.41 6.98
N VAL A 347 -16.09 -14.20 6.37
CA VAL A 347 -16.14 -15.67 6.38
C VAL A 347 -14.81 -16.22 6.88
N LEU A 348 -14.86 -17.14 7.82
CA LEU A 348 -13.70 -17.80 8.41
C LEU A 348 -13.41 -19.14 7.73
N HIS A 349 -12.17 -19.31 7.26
CA HIS A 349 -11.67 -20.55 6.68
C HIS A 349 -10.59 -21.16 7.56
N LYS A 350 -10.84 -22.32 8.08
CA LYS A 350 -9.95 -22.99 9.03
C LYS A 350 -8.70 -23.56 8.37
N GLN A 351 -7.53 -23.34 8.97
CA GLN A 351 -6.24 -23.99 8.68
C GLN A 351 -5.78 -23.92 7.20
N LYS A 352 -5.95 -22.75 6.56
CA LYS A 352 -5.49 -22.52 5.18
C LYS A 352 -4.05 -22.06 5.07
N ASN A 353 -3.49 -21.54 6.16
CA ASN A 353 -2.06 -21.20 6.32
C ASN A 353 -1.50 -20.27 5.22
N PHE A 354 -2.18 -19.18 4.92
CA PHE A 354 -1.66 -18.15 4.03
C PHE A 354 -0.48 -17.43 4.68
N GLN A 355 0.45 -16.96 3.86
CA GLN A 355 1.58 -16.16 4.32
C GLN A 355 1.38 -14.67 4.01
N TRP A 356 0.62 -14.36 2.95
CA TRP A 356 0.40 -13.03 2.44
C TRP A 356 -1.07 -12.83 2.09
N PRO A 357 -1.55 -11.57 2.07
CA PRO A 357 -2.87 -11.26 1.55
C PRO A 357 -3.02 -11.73 0.10
N VAL A 358 -4.20 -12.20 -0.24
CA VAL A 358 -4.64 -12.48 -1.60
C VAL A 358 -5.96 -11.75 -1.81
N ALA A 359 -6.15 -11.18 -2.98
CA ALA A 359 -7.43 -10.55 -3.30
C ALA A 359 -8.05 -11.17 -4.56
N GLU A 360 -9.33 -10.94 -4.72
CA GLU A 360 -10.09 -11.42 -5.85
C GLU A 360 -11.10 -10.37 -6.28
N THR A 361 -11.15 -10.11 -7.59
CA THR A 361 -12.21 -9.32 -8.23
C THR A 361 -13.04 -10.24 -9.13
N PRO A 362 -14.16 -9.79 -9.69
CA PRO A 362 -14.89 -10.58 -10.69
C PRO A 362 -14.02 -11.05 -11.85
N THR A 363 -12.94 -10.33 -12.18
CA THR A 363 -12.12 -10.56 -13.38
C THR A 363 -10.70 -11.05 -13.10
N HIS A 364 -10.16 -10.86 -11.89
CA HIS A 364 -8.77 -11.17 -11.56
C HIS A 364 -8.62 -11.84 -10.20
N TRP A 365 -7.58 -12.66 -10.06
CA TRP A 365 -6.95 -12.96 -8.78
C TRP A 365 -5.75 -12.04 -8.62
N ILE A 366 -5.50 -11.63 -7.38
CA ILE A 366 -4.47 -10.65 -7.05
C ILE A 366 -3.59 -11.19 -5.94
N THR A 367 -2.28 -11.18 -6.15
CA THR A 367 -1.30 -11.45 -5.10
C THR A 367 -0.45 -10.20 -4.88
N VAL A 368 0.05 -10.02 -3.66
CA VAL A 368 0.81 -8.82 -3.29
C VAL A 368 2.25 -9.17 -2.91
N GLY A 369 3.16 -8.23 -3.11
CA GLY A 369 4.51 -8.23 -2.57
C GLY A 369 4.77 -6.89 -1.90
N LEU A 370 5.24 -6.92 -0.66
CA LEU A 370 5.40 -5.76 0.20
C LEU A 370 6.82 -5.74 0.75
N ASP A 371 7.56 -4.66 0.53
CA ASP A 371 8.92 -4.45 1.04
C ASP A 371 9.28 -2.96 1.04
N LYS A 372 10.29 -2.59 1.83
CA LYS A 372 10.85 -1.22 1.81
C LYS A 372 11.50 -0.88 0.47
N ASP A 373 12.05 -1.87 -0.20
CA ASP A 373 12.62 -1.77 -1.54
C ASP A 373 11.61 -2.22 -2.61
N LEU A 374 11.35 -1.39 -3.62
CA LEU A 374 10.35 -1.66 -4.65
C LEU A 374 10.73 -2.88 -5.53
N ASN A 375 12.03 -3.11 -5.78
CA ASN A 375 12.48 -4.27 -6.57
C ASN A 375 12.26 -5.57 -5.78
N THR A 376 12.48 -5.53 -4.47
CA THR A 376 12.19 -6.65 -3.57
C THR A 376 10.68 -6.90 -3.51
N ALA A 377 9.84 -5.84 -3.39
CA ALA A 377 8.39 -5.95 -3.45
C ALA A 377 7.91 -6.60 -4.77
N MET A 378 8.49 -6.19 -5.92
CA MET A 378 8.21 -6.81 -7.23
C MET A 378 8.58 -8.29 -7.25
N THR A 379 9.75 -8.63 -6.71
CA THR A 379 10.21 -10.03 -6.63
C THR A 379 9.27 -10.89 -5.77
N LEU A 380 8.81 -10.35 -4.63
CA LEU A 380 7.85 -11.02 -3.76
C LEU A 380 6.49 -11.19 -4.44
N ALA A 381 5.97 -10.16 -5.11
CA ALA A 381 4.72 -10.24 -5.87
C ALA A 381 4.79 -11.34 -6.94
N ALA A 382 5.91 -11.42 -7.67
CA ALA A 382 6.12 -12.45 -8.69
C ALA A 382 6.17 -13.87 -8.07
N ARG A 383 6.87 -14.05 -6.95
CA ARG A 383 6.93 -15.35 -6.24
C ARG A 383 5.53 -15.76 -5.77
N ASN A 384 4.79 -14.85 -5.15
CA ASN A 384 3.44 -15.12 -4.66
C ASN A 384 2.47 -15.46 -5.82
N ALA A 385 2.59 -14.81 -6.98
CA ALA A 385 1.81 -15.13 -8.18
C ALA A 385 2.14 -16.53 -8.73
N ILE A 386 3.42 -16.89 -8.80
CA ILE A 386 3.87 -18.21 -9.22
C ILE A 386 3.35 -19.28 -8.26
N ASP A 387 3.50 -19.07 -6.95
CA ASP A 387 3.01 -20.02 -5.93
C ASP A 387 1.49 -20.18 -5.98
N PHE A 388 0.76 -19.10 -6.19
CA PHE A 388 -0.70 -19.14 -6.39
C PHE A 388 -1.07 -20.01 -7.60
N LEU A 389 -0.47 -19.76 -8.76
CA LEU A 389 -0.75 -20.52 -9.98
C LEU A 389 -0.32 -21.99 -9.87
N ALA A 390 0.85 -22.24 -9.32
CA ALA A 390 1.34 -23.62 -9.13
C ALA A 390 0.43 -24.41 -8.18
N SER A 391 -0.04 -23.77 -7.10
CA SER A 391 -0.88 -24.44 -6.11
C SER A 391 -2.33 -24.60 -6.56
N ARG A 392 -2.90 -23.57 -7.22
CA ARG A 392 -4.35 -23.53 -7.56
C ARG A 392 -4.64 -24.03 -8.97
N ALA A 393 -3.83 -23.64 -9.96
CA ALA A 393 -3.99 -24.11 -11.33
C ALA A 393 -3.23 -25.42 -11.63
N LYS A 394 -2.44 -25.94 -10.65
CA LYS A 394 -1.63 -27.16 -10.79
C LYS A 394 -0.59 -27.06 -11.90
N LEU A 395 -0.09 -25.85 -12.16
CA LEU A 395 1.00 -25.63 -13.10
C LEU A 395 2.36 -26.01 -12.46
N THR A 396 3.32 -26.35 -13.28
CA THR A 396 4.72 -26.40 -12.80
C THR A 396 5.16 -24.96 -12.44
N PRO A 397 6.09 -24.77 -11.49
CA PRO A 397 6.62 -23.43 -11.21
C PRO A 397 7.19 -22.72 -12.44
N GLN A 398 7.82 -23.45 -13.36
CA GLN A 398 8.35 -22.94 -14.64
C GLN A 398 7.24 -22.43 -15.54
N ASP A 399 6.15 -23.22 -15.72
CA ASP A 399 5.00 -22.80 -16.52
C ASP A 399 4.25 -21.62 -15.88
N ALA A 400 4.10 -21.63 -14.54
CA ALA A 400 3.51 -20.53 -13.81
C ALA A 400 4.34 -19.23 -13.98
N TYR A 401 5.68 -19.34 -13.93
CA TYR A 401 6.58 -18.21 -14.17
C TYR A 401 6.46 -17.67 -15.59
N ALA A 402 6.48 -18.57 -16.60
CA ALA A 402 6.28 -18.19 -17.99
C ALA A 402 4.90 -17.53 -18.23
N LEU A 403 3.83 -18.10 -17.64
CA LEU A 403 2.48 -17.54 -17.75
C LEU A 403 2.38 -16.15 -17.11
N CYS A 404 2.99 -15.94 -15.94
CA CYS A 404 3.07 -14.63 -15.33
C CYS A 404 3.72 -13.59 -16.25
N SER A 405 4.80 -13.98 -16.97
CA SER A 405 5.52 -13.07 -17.85
C SER A 405 4.71 -12.62 -19.08
N ILE A 406 3.83 -13.46 -19.58
CA ILE A 406 3.09 -13.18 -20.82
C ILE A 406 1.63 -12.74 -20.61
N ALA A 407 1.08 -12.91 -19.39
CA ALA A 407 -0.35 -12.75 -19.18
C ALA A 407 -0.77 -12.11 -17.85
N ALA A 408 0.11 -12.01 -16.84
CA ALA A 408 -0.16 -11.27 -15.62
C ALA A 408 0.40 -9.84 -15.72
N SER A 409 -0.30 -8.86 -15.15
CA SER A 409 0.18 -7.50 -15.03
C SER A 409 0.67 -7.24 -13.61
N PHE A 410 1.89 -6.73 -13.47
CA PHE A 410 2.43 -6.31 -12.18
C PHE A 410 2.36 -4.79 -12.09
N ARG A 411 1.70 -4.28 -11.05
CA ARG A 411 1.44 -2.87 -10.84
C ARG A 411 2.02 -2.42 -9.52
N VAL A 412 2.47 -1.18 -9.47
CA VAL A 412 2.88 -0.55 -8.20
C VAL A 412 1.61 -0.17 -7.43
N THR A 413 1.42 -0.75 -6.25
CA THR A 413 0.24 -0.49 -5.42
C THR A 413 0.31 0.92 -4.83
N GLN A 414 1.34 1.17 -4.01
CA GLN A 414 1.70 2.46 -3.45
C GLN A 414 3.21 2.50 -3.13
N VAL A 415 3.78 3.72 -2.98
CA VAL A 415 5.22 3.93 -2.71
C VAL A 415 5.50 4.88 -1.55
N VAL A 416 4.48 5.21 -0.74
CA VAL A 416 4.52 6.32 0.23
C VAL A 416 4.42 5.90 1.70
N ASP A 417 4.16 4.61 2.01
CA ASP A 417 3.84 4.13 3.37
C ASP A 417 4.98 3.43 4.10
N ASN A 418 6.22 3.83 3.86
CA ASN A 418 7.44 3.21 4.41
C ASN A 418 7.69 1.77 3.93
N VAL A 419 6.64 1.03 3.61
CA VAL A 419 6.65 -0.26 2.93
C VAL A 419 5.93 -0.07 1.60
N ARG A 420 6.59 -0.36 0.50
CA ARG A 420 6.07 -0.22 -0.85
C ARG A 420 5.36 -1.48 -1.28
N GLY A 421 4.33 -1.33 -2.11
CA GLY A 421 3.52 -2.44 -2.59
C GLY A 421 3.64 -2.65 -4.10
N VAL A 422 3.73 -3.91 -4.50
CA VAL A 422 3.49 -4.36 -5.87
C VAL A 422 2.45 -5.46 -5.84
N HIS A 423 1.48 -5.41 -6.74
CA HIS A 423 0.49 -6.46 -6.86
C HIS A 423 0.45 -7.06 -8.28
N ALA A 424 0.22 -8.35 -8.36
CA ALA A 424 0.07 -9.09 -9.60
C ALA A 424 -1.43 -9.27 -9.91
N MET A 425 -1.86 -8.81 -11.07
CA MET A 425 -3.21 -8.98 -11.62
C MET A 425 -3.22 -10.20 -12.54
N ILE A 426 -3.82 -11.30 -12.09
CA ILE A 426 -3.90 -12.55 -12.84
C ILE A 426 -5.30 -12.68 -13.45
N PRO A 427 -5.49 -12.49 -14.77
CA PRO A 427 -6.81 -12.51 -15.37
C PRO A 427 -7.47 -13.89 -15.27
N LYS A 428 -8.68 -13.95 -14.74
CA LYS A 428 -9.47 -15.18 -14.66
C LYS A 428 -9.84 -15.73 -16.04
N SER A 429 -9.88 -14.88 -17.07
CA SER A 429 -10.18 -15.25 -18.45
C SER A 429 -9.12 -16.13 -19.12
N LEU A 430 -7.93 -16.21 -18.55
CA LEU A 430 -6.88 -17.13 -19.02
C LEU A 430 -7.27 -18.60 -18.84
N PHE A 431 -8.14 -18.89 -17.90
CA PHE A 431 -8.53 -20.25 -17.52
C PHE A 431 -9.92 -20.55 -18.08
N THR A 432 -10.07 -21.70 -18.71
CA THR A 432 -11.32 -22.13 -19.33
C THR A 432 -11.80 -23.47 -18.79
N GLY A 433 -13.05 -23.83 -19.09
CA GLY A 433 -13.61 -25.13 -18.73
C GLY A 433 -13.58 -25.43 -17.24
N GLU A 434 -13.35 -26.68 -16.90
CA GLU A 434 -13.33 -27.18 -15.52
C GLU A 434 -12.20 -26.57 -14.67
N LEU A 435 -11.06 -26.22 -15.29
CA LEU A 435 -9.95 -25.63 -14.57
C LEU A 435 -10.35 -24.31 -13.92
N ARG A 436 -11.07 -23.43 -14.66
CA ARG A 436 -11.58 -22.18 -14.12
C ARG A 436 -12.50 -22.37 -12.91
N GLN A 437 -13.37 -23.41 -12.97
CA GLN A 437 -14.30 -23.70 -11.88
C GLN A 437 -13.60 -24.25 -10.63
N ARG A 438 -12.45 -24.92 -10.81
CA ARG A 438 -11.67 -25.52 -9.71
C ARG A 438 -10.71 -24.55 -9.04
N ILE A 439 -10.33 -23.43 -9.70
CA ILE A 439 -9.44 -22.45 -9.09
C ILE A 439 -10.24 -21.63 -8.10
N ALA A 440 -10.04 -21.90 -6.82
CA ALA A 440 -10.53 -21.11 -5.70
C ALA A 440 -9.35 -20.59 -4.88
N VAL A 441 -9.51 -19.44 -4.23
CA VAL A 441 -8.48 -18.87 -3.36
C VAL A 441 -8.33 -19.70 -2.08
N VAL A 442 -9.43 -20.20 -1.51
CA VAL A 442 -9.48 -20.96 -0.25
C VAL A 442 -10.13 -22.34 -0.41
#